data_f468e3f08c8c747b26d59bdb9e81e011
#
_entry.id   f468e3f08c8c747b26d59bdb9e81e011
#
_cell.length_a   1.000
_cell.length_b   1.000
_cell.length_c   1.000
_cell.angle_alpha   90.00
_cell.angle_beta   90.00
_cell.angle_gamma   90.00
#
_symmetry.space_group_name_H-M   'P 1'
#
loop_
_entity.id
_entity.type
_entity.pdbx_description
1 polymer ?
#
loop_
_entity_poly.entity_id
_entity_poly.type
_entity_poly.pdbx_seq_one_letter_code
_entity_poly.pdbx_strand_id
1 'polypeptide(L)'
;PRHIECFDNSNIQGTNPVASCVVFKNGKPSKRDYRHFNIKTVEGPDDFASMIEVLTRRYRRLLEEGQSLPQLVVVDGGKGQLSSAVEAFDRLGIRGKVALVGIAKRLEEIYFPGDSVPLYIDKNSESLRVIQQLRDEAHRFGITHHRNRRSKGQTVSALDSIKGVGEKTRTALLAHFKSLKRLREASEAEVAAVVGPAKARIVVAALSDAAENGSNGDK
;
A
#
# COMPACT_ATOMS: atom_id res chain seq x y z
N PRO A 1 16.16 -16.82 -9.22
CA PRO A 1 14.71 -17.00 -9.31
C PRO A 1 14.13 -16.11 -10.40
N ARG A 2 13.18 -16.66 -11.19
CA ARG A 2 12.50 -15.92 -12.27
C ARG A 2 11.29 -15.15 -11.77
N HIS A 3 10.67 -15.59 -10.68
CA HIS A 3 9.52 -14.95 -10.05
C HIS A 3 9.82 -14.72 -8.57
N ILE A 4 9.87 -13.45 -8.18
CA ILE A 4 10.16 -13.02 -6.82
C ILE A 4 9.03 -12.10 -6.36
N GLU A 5 8.58 -12.26 -5.13
CA GLU A 5 7.62 -11.36 -4.49
C GLU A 5 8.24 -10.74 -3.23
N CYS A 6 7.99 -9.46 -3.00
CA CYS A 6 8.42 -8.78 -1.79
C CYS A 6 7.23 -8.15 -1.09
N PHE A 7 7.16 -8.36 0.23
CA PHE A 7 6.10 -7.86 1.09
C PHE A 7 6.65 -6.84 2.08
N ASP A 8 5.94 -5.72 2.19
CA ASP A 8 6.19 -4.67 3.17
C ASP A 8 4.90 -4.33 3.91
N ASN A 9 4.95 -4.33 5.25
CA ASN A 9 3.89 -3.84 6.10
C ASN A 9 4.13 -2.38 6.41
N SER A 10 3.37 -1.50 5.79
CA SER A 10 3.45 -0.07 6.08
C SER A 10 2.33 0.34 7.04
N ASN A 11 2.66 0.47 8.32
CA ASN A 11 1.81 1.09 9.32
C ASN A 11 2.07 2.59 9.36
N ILE A 12 1.18 3.38 8.78
CA ILE A 12 1.14 4.83 9.03
C ILE A 12 0.11 5.06 10.13
N GLN A 13 0.58 5.64 11.23
CA GLN A 13 -0.15 5.96 12.45
C GLN A 13 -1.66 6.17 12.27
N GLY A 14 -2.46 5.32 12.92
CA GLY A 14 -3.88 5.58 13.23
C GLY A 14 -4.91 5.22 12.18
N THR A 15 -4.57 4.67 11.02
CA THR A 15 -5.54 4.23 10.02
C THR A 15 -5.23 2.82 9.55
N ASN A 16 -6.28 2.07 9.21
CA ASN A 16 -6.25 0.66 8.79
C ASN A 16 -4.92 0.23 8.14
N PRO A 17 -4.19 -0.69 8.75
CA PRO A 17 -2.89 -1.14 8.26
C PRO A 17 -3.04 -1.74 6.85
N VAL A 18 -2.06 -1.46 6.01
CA VAL A 18 -2.01 -1.95 4.62
C VAL A 18 -0.66 -2.58 4.38
N ALA A 19 -0.66 -3.77 3.81
CA ALA A 19 0.55 -4.38 3.29
C ALA A 19 0.63 -4.22 1.77
N SER A 20 1.84 -4.08 1.27
CA SER A 20 2.14 -4.06 -0.17
C SER A 20 2.85 -5.35 -0.58
N CYS A 21 2.49 -5.83 -1.78
CA CYS A 21 3.19 -6.92 -2.45
C CYS A 21 3.64 -6.42 -3.81
N VAL A 22 4.94 -6.43 -4.05
CA VAL A 22 5.52 -6.17 -5.37
C VAL A 22 6.05 -7.47 -5.96
N VAL A 23 6.02 -7.53 -7.28
CA VAL A 23 6.37 -8.75 -8.04
C VAL A 23 7.42 -8.40 -9.08
N PHE A 24 8.51 -9.16 -9.08
CA PHE A 24 9.51 -9.12 -10.14
C PHE A 24 9.48 -10.43 -10.91
N LYS A 25 9.51 -10.31 -12.24
CA LYS A 25 9.60 -11.46 -13.16
C LYS A 25 10.78 -11.26 -14.11
N ASN A 26 11.66 -12.25 -14.16
CA ASN A 26 12.88 -12.19 -14.96
C ASN A 26 13.73 -10.94 -14.67
N GLY A 27 13.89 -10.60 -13.40
CA GLY A 27 14.69 -9.47 -12.93
C GLY A 27 14.05 -8.09 -13.14
N LYS A 28 12.79 -8.00 -13.60
CA LYS A 28 12.11 -6.72 -13.87
C LYS A 28 10.79 -6.60 -13.10
N PRO A 29 10.39 -5.38 -12.71
CA PRO A 29 9.12 -5.12 -12.06
C PRO A 29 7.93 -5.53 -12.92
N SER A 30 7.02 -6.34 -12.40
CA SER A 30 5.76 -6.73 -13.03
C SER A 30 4.59 -5.99 -12.37
N LYS A 31 4.44 -4.69 -12.68
CA LYS A 31 3.51 -3.78 -12.00
C LYS A 31 2.04 -4.24 -12.04
N ARG A 32 1.63 -4.96 -13.09
CA ARG A 32 0.28 -5.54 -13.19
C ARG A 32 -0.03 -6.57 -12.10
N ASP A 33 1.02 -7.21 -11.56
CA ASP A 33 0.92 -8.26 -10.55
C ASP A 33 1.03 -7.71 -9.11
N TYR A 34 1.32 -6.43 -8.94
CA TYR A 34 1.38 -5.76 -7.64
C TYR A 34 0.03 -5.78 -6.95
N ARG A 35 0.03 -5.91 -5.62
CA ARG A 35 -1.20 -5.91 -4.81
C ARG A 35 -1.02 -5.11 -3.53
N HIS A 36 -2.11 -4.44 -3.12
CA HIS A 36 -2.28 -3.92 -1.77
C HIS A 36 -3.26 -4.80 -1.01
N PHE A 37 -2.95 -5.05 0.24
CA PHE A 37 -3.79 -5.83 1.13
C PHE A 37 -4.24 -4.95 2.30
N ASN A 38 -5.53 -4.65 2.37
CA ASN A 38 -6.11 -4.12 3.59
C ASN A 38 -6.15 -5.25 4.62
N ILE A 39 -5.62 -5.02 5.79
CA ILE A 39 -5.69 -5.95 6.93
C ILE A 39 -7.13 -5.95 7.42
N LYS A 40 -7.69 -7.13 7.66
CA LYS A 40 -9.12 -7.31 7.96
C LYS A 40 -9.39 -7.93 9.32
N THR A 41 -8.52 -8.82 9.78
CA THR A 41 -8.75 -9.69 10.94
C THR A 41 -7.89 -9.34 12.14
N VAL A 42 -6.93 -8.41 11.97
CA VAL A 42 -6.00 -8.00 13.03
C VAL A 42 -6.49 -6.71 13.65
N GLU A 43 -6.71 -6.73 14.94
CA GLU A 43 -7.05 -5.54 15.73
C GLU A 43 -5.79 -4.91 16.30
N GLY A 44 -5.66 -3.60 16.11
CA GLY A 44 -4.51 -2.85 16.60
C GLY A 44 -3.23 -2.99 15.74
N PRO A 45 -2.11 -2.46 16.22
CA PRO A 45 -0.83 -2.43 15.52
C PRO A 45 -0.05 -3.74 15.74
N ASP A 46 -0.45 -4.82 15.11
CA ASP A 46 0.25 -6.10 15.12
C ASP A 46 0.78 -6.43 13.72
N ASP A 47 2.05 -6.11 13.50
CA ASP A 47 2.73 -6.32 12.22
C ASP A 47 2.94 -7.80 11.91
N PHE A 48 3.08 -8.64 12.93
CA PHE A 48 3.31 -10.08 12.77
C PHE A 48 2.03 -10.78 12.33
N ALA A 49 0.92 -10.55 13.03
CA ALA A 49 -0.38 -11.08 12.65
C ALA A 49 -0.82 -10.55 11.27
N SER A 50 -0.54 -9.28 10.96
CA SER A 50 -0.79 -8.67 9.66
C SER A 50 -0.04 -9.38 8.53
N MET A 51 1.23 -9.71 8.72
CA MET A 51 2.03 -10.45 7.74
C MET A 51 1.48 -11.86 7.52
N ILE A 52 1.10 -12.57 8.59
CA ILE A 52 0.46 -13.91 8.49
C ILE A 52 -0.83 -13.81 7.67
N GLU A 53 -1.70 -12.84 7.96
CA GLU A 53 -2.95 -12.65 7.22
C GLU A 53 -2.69 -12.43 5.72
N VAL A 54 -1.78 -11.52 5.38
CA VAL A 54 -1.49 -11.13 4.00
C VAL A 54 -0.94 -12.28 3.19
N LEU A 55 0.08 -12.97 3.72
CA LEU A 55 0.69 -14.10 3.04
C LEU A 55 -0.28 -15.28 2.89
N THR A 56 -1.07 -15.55 3.95
CA THR A 56 -2.09 -16.59 3.89
C THR A 56 -3.13 -16.30 2.81
N ARG A 57 -3.63 -15.06 2.72
CA ARG A 57 -4.61 -14.66 1.69
C ARG A 57 -4.02 -14.71 0.29
N ARG A 58 -2.79 -14.22 0.12
CA ARG A 58 -2.10 -14.23 -1.18
C ARG A 58 -1.92 -15.62 -1.72
N TYR A 59 -1.29 -16.49 -0.93
CA TYR A 59 -0.89 -17.82 -1.40
C TYR A 59 -2.03 -18.80 -1.41
N ARG A 60 -3.00 -18.71 -0.52
CA ARG A 60 -4.25 -19.47 -0.61
C ARG A 60 -4.94 -19.23 -1.95
N ARG A 61 -5.08 -17.96 -2.34
CA ARG A 61 -5.68 -17.60 -3.62
C ARG A 61 -4.91 -18.18 -4.81
N LEU A 62 -3.58 -18.09 -4.81
CA LEU A 62 -2.77 -18.67 -5.89
C LEU A 62 -2.96 -20.19 -6.00
N LEU A 63 -3.04 -20.88 -4.86
CA LEU A 63 -3.28 -22.32 -4.83
C LEU A 63 -4.69 -22.69 -5.33
N GLU A 64 -5.70 -21.96 -4.89
CA GLU A 64 -7.09 -22.17 -5.33
C GLU A 64 -7.29 -21.90 -6.84
N GLU A 65 -6.60 -20.90 -7.38
CA GLU A 65 -6.62 -20.56 -8.79
C GLU A 65 -5.67 -21.42 -9.65
N GLY A 66 -4.93 -22.35 -9.07
CA GLY A 66 -3.95 -23.20 -9.77
C GLY A 66 -2.78 -22.41 -10.36
N GLN A 67 -2.49 -21.23 -9.83
CA GLN A 67 -1.38 -20.40 -10.31
C GLN A 67 -0.04 -20.86 -9.71
N SER A 68 1.04 -20.62 -10.48
CA SER A 68 2.38 -20.95 -10.02
C SER A 68 2.81 -20.06 -8.85
N LEU A 69 3.43 -20.68 -7.85
CA LEU A 69 4.05 -19.99 -6.73
C LEU A 69 5.35 -19.31 -7.19
N PRO A 70 5.78 -18.20 -6.52
CA PRO A 70 7.10 -17.62 -6.75
C PRO A 70 8.20 -18.58 -6.27
N GLN A 71 9.41 -18.43 -6.80
CA GLN A 71 10.56 -19.17 -6.32
C GLN A 71 11.15 -18.56 -5.04
N LEU A 72 10.99 -17.24 -4.87
CA LEU A 72 11.51 -16.52 -3.71
C LEU A 72 10.48 -15.51 -3.20
N VAL A 73 10.31 -15.49 -1.89
CA VAL A 73 9.57 -14.45 -1.18
C VAL A 73 10.51 -13.73 -0.23
N VAL A 74 10.53 -12.41 -0.35
CA VAL A 74 11.25 -11.49 0.51
C VAL A 74 10.27 -10.78 1.42
N VAL A 75 10.51 -10.73 2.71
CA VAL A 75 9.76 -9.91 3.66
C VAL A 75 10.63 -8.75 4.14
N ASP A 76 10.12 -7.51 4.02
CA ASP A 76 10.79 -6.32 4.57
C ASP A 76 10.61 -6.31 6.08
N GLY A 77 11.58 -6.90 6.75
CA GLY A 77 11.63 -7.07 8.19
C GLY A 77 12.63 -8.15 8.58
N GLY A 78 13.08 -8.07 9.82
CA GLY A 78 14.01 -9.04 10.37
C GLY A 78 13.34 -10.36 10.73
N LYS A 79 13.97 -11.09 11.68
CA LYS A 79 13.55 -12.44 12.11
C LYS A 79 12.07 -12.58 12.44
N GLY A 80 11.47 -11.58 13.10
CA GLY A 80 10.06 -11.62 13.51
C GLY A 80 9.10 -11.70 12.33
N GLN A 81 9.30 -10.84 11.32
CA GLN A 81 8.49 -10.86 10.10
C GLN A 81 8.71 -12.15 9.29
N LEU A 82 9.95 -12.63 9.25
CA LEU A 82 10.27 -13.90 8.61
C LEU A 82 9.60 -15.09 9.33
N SER A 83 9.57 -15.09 10.66
CA SER A 83 8.86 -16.14 11.42
C SER A 83 7.37 -16.16 11.11
N SER A 84 6.75 -14.98 10.94
CA SER A 84 5.35 -14.86 10.51
C SER A 84 5.12 -15.44 9.11
N ALA A 85 6.06 -15.20 8.20
CA ALA A 85 6.01 -15.79 6.85
C ALA A 85 6.12 -17.31 6.88
N VAL A 86 7.02 -17.83 7.70
CA VAL A 86 7.17 -19.29 7.94
C VAL A 86 5.87 -19.88 8.44
N GLU A 87 5.25 -19.28 9.46
CA GLU A 87 3.98 -19.75 10.02
C GLU A 87 2.86 -19.77 8.96
N ALA A 88 2.74 -18.72 8.16
CA ALA A 88 1.75 -18.68 7.07
C ALA A 88 1.97 -19.81 6.06
N PHE A 89 3.24 -20.11 5.73
CA PHE A 89 3.59 -21.15 4.76
C PHE A 89 3.39 -22.56 5.32
N ASP A 90 3.64 -22.75 6.62
CA ASP A 90 3.34 -24.00 7.31
C ASP A 90 1.83 -24.29 7.32
N ARG A 91 1.01 -23.27 7.63
CA ARG A 91 -0.47 -23.38 7.60
C ARG A 91 -1.03 -23.72 6.21
N LEU A 92 -0.34 -23.30 5.15
CA LEU A 92 -0.74 -23.55 3.77
C LEU A 92 -0.13 -24.83 3.17
N GLY A 93 0.77 -25.52 3.87
CA GLY A 93 1.48 -26.71 3.37
C GLY A 93 2.42 -26.41 2.18
N ILE A 94 2.94 -25.19 2.09
CA ILE A 94 3.87 -24.77 1.03
C ILE A 94 5.29 -24.51 1.53
N ARG A 95 5.58 -24.81 2.79
CA ARG A 95 6.92 -24.75 3.34
C ARG A 95 7.86 -25.62 2.52
N GLY A 96 9.04 -25.10 2.15
CA GLY A 96 10.00 -25.81 1.30
C GLY A 96 9.72 -25.78 -0.20
N LYS A 97 8.51 -25.35 -0.63
CA LYS A 97 8.19 -25.15 -2.07
C LYS A 97 8.61 -23.77 -2.56
N VAL A 98 8.76 -22.81 -1.67
CA VAL A 98 9.13 -21.41 -1.94
C VAL A 98 10.25 -21.03 -0.98
N ALA A 99 11.32 -20.44 -1.50
CA ALA A 99 12.37 -19.89 -0.65
C ALA A 99 11.85 -18.62 0.06
N LEU A 100 12.16 -18.51 1.35
CA LEU A 100 11.82 -17.36 2.19
C LEU A 100 13.08 -16.66 2.68
N VAL A 101 13.10 -15.33 2.61
CA VAL A 101 14.13 -14.52 3.25
C VAL A 101 13.52 -13.27 3.88
N GLY A 102 14.08 -12.87 5.02
CA GLY A 102 13.81 -11.58 5.63
C GLY A 102 14.96 -10.64 5.36
N ILE A 103 14.67 -9.35 5.12
CA ILE A 103 15.69 -8.32 4.99
C ILE A 103 15.48 -7.25 6.07
N ALA A 104 16.49 -7.05 6.94
CA ALA A 104 16.46 -6.00 7.93
C ALA A 104 16.83 -4.64 7.31
N LYS A 105 16.15 -3.57 7.74
CA LYS A 105 16.33 -2.21 7.22
C LYS A 105 17.74 -1.65 7.45
N ARG A 106 18.37 -2.02 8.56
CA ARG A 106 19.75 -1.63 8.86
C ARG A 106 20.70 -2.72 8.39
N LEU A 107 21.80 -2.33 7.76
CA LEU A 107 22.90 -3.19 7.34
C LEU A 107 22.54 -4.22 6.27
N GLU A 108 21.30 -4.21 5.77
CA GLU A 108 20.85 -5.13 4.72
C GLU A 108 21.10 -6.60 5.06
N GLU A 109 20.90 -6.92 6.33
CA GLU A 109 21.03 -8.26 6.85
C GLU A 109 19.95 -9.16 6.28
N ILE A 110 20.34 -10.28 5.69
CA ILE A 110 19.44 -11.28 5.14
C ILE A 110 19.32 -12.44 6.11
N TYR A 111 18.11 -12.72 6.51
CA TYR A 111 17.78 -13.83 7.40
C TYR A 111 17.11 -14.96 6.63
N PHE A 112 17.55 -16.19 6.88
CA PHE A 112 16.87 -17.41 6.45
C PHE A 112 16.03 -17.99 7.59
N PRO A 113 14.97 -18.76 7.28
CA PRO A 113 14.16 -19.42 8.28
C PRO A 113 15.00 -20.33 9.18
N GLY A 114 14.91 -20.12 10.49
CA GLY A 114 15.64 -20.91 11.49
C GLY A 114 17.05 -20.42 11.82
N ASP A 115 17.62 -19.51 11.02
CA ASP A 115 18.96 -19.00 11.29
C ASP A 115 18.94 -17.91 12.36
N SER A 116 19.88 -18.02 13.30
CA SER A 116 20.07 -17.02 14.36
C SER A 116 20.98 -15.86 13.92
N VAL A 117 21.83 -16.11 12.91
CA VAL A 117 22.81 -15.15 12.39
C VAL A 117 22.43 -14.75 10.97
N PRO A 118 22.45 -13.45 10.65
CA PRO A 118 22.17 -13.00 9.29
C PRO A 118 23.31 -13.34 8.34
N LEU A 119 22.95 -13.52 7.07
CA LEU A 119 23.92 -13.56 5.97
C LEU A 119 24.17 -12.14 5.49
N TYR A 120 25.45 -11.80 5.38
CA TYR A 120 25.89 -10.56 4.73
C TYR A 120 26.32 -10.87 3.30
N ILE A 121 25.59 -10.28 2.34
CA ILE A 121 25.95 -10.41 0.91
C ILE A 121 26.88 -9.25 0.54
N ASP A 122 27.83 -9.50 -0.36
CA ASP A 122 28.69 -8.46 -0.91
C ASP A 122 27.85 -7.29 -1.44
N LYS A 123 28.18 -6.08 -0.98
CA LYS A 123 27.47 -4.84 -1.36
C LYS A 123 27.50 -4.58 -2.87
N ASN A 124 28.46 -5.14 -3.57
CA ASN A 124 28.61 -4.99 -5.02
C ASN A 124 27.89 -6.11 -5.81
N SER A 125 27.29 -7.10 -5.12
CA SER A 125 26.63 -8.21 -5.82
C SER A 125 25.34 -7.77 -6.49
N GLU A 126 25.11 -8.30 -7.69
CA GLU A 126 23.83 -8.08 -8.41
C GLU A 126 22.64 -8.66 -7.64
N SER A 127 22.85 -9.76 -6.89
CA SER A 127 21.80 -10.36 -6.05
C SER A 127 21.32 -9.39 -4.98
N LEU A 128 22.22 -8.70 -4.28
CA LEU A 128 21.85 -7.72 -3.28
C LEU A 128 21.15 -6.52 -3.91
N ARG A 129 21.62 -6.04 -5.07
CA ARG A 129 20.95 -4.95 -5.81
C ARG A 129 19.50 -5.29 -6.15
N VAL A 130 19.23 -6.50 -6.60
CA VAL A 130 17.85 -6.94 -6.90
C VAL A 130 16.99 -6.97 -5.64
N ILE A 131 17.51 -7.46 -4.53
CA ILE A 131 16.77 -7.50 -3.25
C ILE A 131 16.50 -6.07 -2.73
N GLN A 132 17.48 -5.16 -2.84
CA GLN A 132 17.30 -3.75 -2.50
C GLN A 132 16.23 -3.08 -3.36
N GLN A 133 16.27 -3.29 -4.68
CA GLN A 133 15.25 -2.76 -5.59
C GLN A 133 13.85 -3.27 -5.27
N LEU A 134 13.72 -4.55 -4.94
CA LEU A 134 12.45 -5.15 -4.50
C LEU A 134 11.92 -4.49 -3.23
N ARG A 135 12.77 -4.33 -2.21
CA ARG A 135 12.42 -3.68 -0.94
C ARG A 135 12.01 -2.23 -1.16
N ASP A 136 12.84 -1.46 -1.86
CA ASP A 136 12.58 -0.04 -2.10
C ASP A 136 11.30 0.16 -2.91
N GLU A 137 11.03 -0.72 -3.86
CA GLU A 137 9.80 -0.68 -4.65
C GLU A 137 8.57 -1.08 -3.83
N ALA A 138 8.67 -2.07 -2.92
CA ALA A 138 7.60 -2.44 -2.01
C ALA A 138 7.24 -1.27 -1.08
N HIS A 139 8.25 -0.63 -0.51
CA HIS A 139 8.09 0.54 0.33
C HIS A 139 7.48 1.73 -0.43
N ARG A 140 8.00 2.05 -1.62
CA ARG A 140 7.46 3.10 -2.49
C ARG A 140 5.99 2.85 -2.84
N PHE A 141 5.65 1.62 -3.19
CA PHE A 141 4.30 1.22 -3.56
C PHE A 141 3.34 1.34 -2.37
N GLY A 142 3.76 0.92 -1.17
CA GLY A 142 3.02 1.08 0.07
C GLY A 142 2.72 2.55 0.39
N ILE A 143 3.74 3.42 0.36
CA ILE A 143 3.59 4.86 0.62
C ILE A 143 2.61 5.50 -0.36
N THR A 144 2.69 5.17 -1.65
CA THR A 144 1.80 5.73 -2.67
C THR A 144 0.35 5.40 -2.37
N HIS A 145 0.05 4.18 -1.91
CA HIS A 145 -1.30 3.79 -1.53
C HIS A 145 -1.83 4.61 -0.34
N HIS A 146 -1.02 4.78 0.71
CA HIS A 146 -1.40 5.59 1.87
C HIS A 146 -1.65 7.05 1.49
N ARG A 147 -0.80 7.65 0.66
CA ARG A 147 -1.01 9.02 0.16
C ARG A 147 -2.33 9.14 -0.60
N ASN A 148 -2.64 8.19 -1.47
CA ASN A 148 -3.89 8.18 -2.23
C ASN A 148 -5.12 8.00 -1.31
N ARG A 149 -5.04 7.15 -0.29
CA ARG A 149 -6.12 6.97 0.70
C ARG A 149 -6.33 8.23 1.54
N ARG A 150 -5.25 8.84 2.04
CA ARG A 150 -5.31 10.08 2.82
C ARG A 150 -5.92 11.21 1.99
N SER A 151 -5.47 11.39 0.73
CA SER A 151 -6.03 12.38 -0.19
C SER A 151 -7.52 12.16 -0.43
N LYS A 152 -7.95 10.91 -0.67
CA LYS A 152 -9.37 10.58 -0.82
C LYS A 152 -10.16 10.86 0.47
N GLY A 153 -9.64 10.46 1.62
CA GLY A 153 -10.27 10.71 2.93
C GLY A 153 -10.43 12.20 3.22
N GLN A 154 -9.41 12.99 2.97
CA GLN A 154 -9.47 14.46 3.11
C GLN A 154 -10.48 15.08 2.14
N THR A 155 -10.56 14.60 0.91
CA THR A 155 -11.52 15.10 -0.08
C THR A 155 -12.96 14.76 0.34
N VAL A 156 -13.20 13.54 0.84
CA VAL A 156 -14.50 13.13 1.38
C VAL A 156 -14.90 14.03 2.55
N SER A 157 -14.04 14.17 3.54
CA SER A 157 -14.28 14.99 4.72
C SER A 157 -14.54 16.48 4.37
N ALA A 158 -13.77 17.03 3.44
CA ALA A 158 -13.96 18.41 2.99
C ALA A 158 -15.30 18.61 2.28
N LEU A 159 -15.75 17.64 1.49
CA LEU A 159 -17.05 17.72 0.80
C LEU A 159 -18.22 17.44 1.76
N ASP A 160 -18.04 16.58 2.76
CA ASP A 160 -19.08 16.29 3.76
C ASP A 160 -19.37 17.48 4.69
N SER A 161 -18.38 18.36 4.88
CA SER A 161 -18.55 19.59 5.67
C SER A 161 -19.37 20.67 4.94
N ILE A 162 -19.57 20.53 3.62
CA ILE A 162 -20.28 21.54 2.81
C ILE A 162 -21.79 21.32 2.92
N LYS A 163 -22.49 22.27 3.53
CA LYS A 163 -23.95 22.23 3.64
C LYS A 163 -24.61 22.23 2.24
N GLY A 164 -25.44 21.25 1.95
CA GLY A 164 -26.09 21.09 0.63
C GLY A 164 -25.40 20.12 -0.33
N VAL A 165 -24.24 19.57 0.06
CA VAL A 165 -23.54 18.50 -0.69
C VAL A 165 -23.88 17.16 -0.05
N GLY A 166 -24.83 16.45 -0.65
CA GLY A 166 -25.17 15.09 -0.23
C GLY A 166 -24.33 14.02 -0.93
N GLU A 167 -24.54 12.76 -0.55
CA GLU A 167 -23.77 11.60 -1.02
C GLU A 167 -23.68 11.49 -2.56
N LYS A 168 -24.79 11.68 -3.26
CA LYS A 168 -24.82 11.62 -4.74
C LYS A 168 -23.90 12.69 -5.37
N THR A 169 -23.95 13.90 -4.84
CA THR A 169 -23.13 15.04 -5.33
C THR A 169 -21.65 14.78 -5.04
N ARG A 170 -21.33 14.35 -3.82
CA ARG A 170 -19.97 13.97 -3.43
C ARG A 170 -19.42 12.87 -4.33
N THR A 171 -20.18 11.80 -4.55
CA THR A 171 -19.76 10.67 -5.40
C THR A 171 -19.49 11.11 -6.83
N ALA A 172 -20.34 11.97 -7.41
CA ALA A 172 -20.15 12.50 -8.75
C ALA A 172 -18.88 13.37 -8.86
N LEU A 173 -18.64 14.26 -7.89
CA LEU A 173 -17.44 15.10 -7.84
C LEU A 173 -16.16 14.26 -7.68
N LEU A 174 -16.17 13.27 -6.79
CA LEU A 174 -15.03 12.37 -6.59
C LEU A 174 -14.73 11.51 -7.81
N ALA A 175 -15.75 11.04 -8.51
CA ALA A 175 -15.59 10.24 -9.71
C ALA A 175 -14.96 11.07 -10.86
N HIS A 176 -15.34 12.33 -10.98
CA HIS A 176 -14.86 13.22 -12.05
C HIS A 176 -13.49 13.83 -11.76
N PHE A 177 -13.35 14.52 -10.62
CA PHE A 177 -12.14 15.29 -10.30
C PHE A 177 -11.04 14.47 -9.63
N LYS A 178 -11.36 13.32 -9.02
CA LYS A 178 -10.43 12.34 -8.39
C LYS A 178 -9.61 12.86 -7.20
N SER A 179 -9.46 14.18 -7.03
CA SER A 179 -8.76 14.79 -5.89
C SER A 179 -9.31 16.16 -5.54
N LEU A 180 -9.13 16.57 -4.26
CA LEU A 180 -9.53 17.90 -3.79
C LEU A 180 -8.76 19.01 -4.51
N LYS A 181 -7.48 18.78 -4.83
CA LYS A 181 -6.65 19.73 -5.55
C LYS A 181 -7.26 20.05 -6.92
N ARG A 182 -7.56 19.03 -7.73
CA ARG A 182 -8.18 19.24 -9.05
C ARG A 182 -9.56 19.88 -8.96
N LEU A 183 -10.33 19.55 -7.93
CA LEU A 183 -11.63 20.18 -7.72
C LEU A 183 -11.49 21.67 -7.35
N ARG A 184 -10.49 22.06 -6.60
CA ARG A 184 -10.19 23.48 -6.28
C ARG A 184 -9.67 24.27 -7.46
N GLU A 185 -8.93 23.61 -8.36
CA GLU A 185 -8.38 24.23 -9.58
C GLU A 185 -9.43 24.31 -10.70
N ALA A 186 -10.56 23.60 -10.57
CA ALA A 186 -11.62 23.58 -11.57
C ALA A 186 -12.46 24.87 -11.52
N SER A 187 -12.87 25.36 -12.70
CA SER A 187 -13.81 26.47 -12.83
C SER A 187 -15.21 26.09 -12.36
N GLU A 188 -16.02 27.09 -11.98
CA GLU A 188 -17.43 26.87 -11.63
C GLU A 188 -18.19 26.18 -12.78
N ALA A 189 -17.86 26.48 -14.01
CA ALA A 189 -18.50 25.89 -15.20
C ALA A 189 -18.20 24.38 -15.30
N GLU A 190 -16.96 23.95 -15.03
CA GLU A 190 -16.57 22.53 -15.03
C GLU A 190 -17.27 21.78 -13.90
N VAL A 191 -17.36 22.39 -12.72
CA VAL A 191 -18.08 21.77 -11.58
C VAL A 191 -19.58 21.73 -11.88
N ALA A 192 -20.16 22.78 -12.52
CA ALA A 192 -21.56 22.82 -12.89
C ALA A 192 -21.95 21.76 -13.93
N ALA A 193 -21.03 21.40 -14.82
CA ALA A 193 -21.24 20.33 -15.80
C ALA A 193 -21.45 18.96 -15.11
N VAL A 194 -20.90 18.77 -13.89
CA VAL A 194 -20.97 17.51 -13.14
C VAL A 194 -22.17 17.47 -12.19
N VAL A 195 -22.44 18.56 -11.46
CA VAL A 195 -23.42 18.56 -10.35
C VAL A 195 -24.54 19.59 -10.50
N GLY A 196 -24.55 20.33 -11.58
CA GLY A 196 -25.48 21.42 -11.86
C GLY A 196 -25.06 22.77 -11.26
N PRO A 197 -25.58 23.89 -11.79
CA PRO A 197 -25.07 25.22 -11.46
C PRO A 197 -25.30 25.63 -9.99
N ALA A 198 -26.43 25.30 -9.43
CA ALA A 198 -26.75 25.63 -8.04
C ALA A 198 -25.77 24.98 -7.04
N LYS A 199 -25.42 23.69 -7.23
CA LYS A 199 -24.48 22.98 -6.38
C LYS A 199 -23.04 23.38 -6.63
N ALA A 200 -22.70 23.70 -7.88
CA ALA A 200 -21.36 24.17 -8.24
C ALA A 200 -20.98 25.44 -7.48
N ARG A 201 -21.88 26.42 -7.41
CA ARG A 201 -21.66 27.67 -6.64
C ARG A 201 -21.37 27.39 -5.18
N ILE A 202 -22.14 26.50 -4.54
CA ILE A 202 -21.98 26.13 -3.15
C ILE A 202 -20.62 25.47 -2.91
N VAL A 203 -20.24 24.54 -3.79
CA VAL A 203 -18.97 23.80 -3.68
C VAL A 203 -17.77 24.71 -3.89
N VAL A 204 -17.78 25.52 -4.95
CA VAL A 204 -16.67 26.42 -5.28
C VAL A 204 -16.47 27.47 -4.18
N ALA A 205 -17.54 28.11 -3.71
CA ALA A 205 -17.48 29.09 -2.62
C ALA A 205 -16.88 28.46 -1.34
N ALA A 206 -17.41 27.31 -0.89
CA ALA A 206 -16.95 26.67 0.32
C ALA A 206 -15.48 26.20 0.25
N LEU A 207 -15.01 25.80 -0.94
CA LEU A 207 -13.62 25.38 -1.13
C LEU A 207 -12.64 26.56 -1.25
N SER A 208 -13.10 27.73 -1.69
CA SER A 208 -12.33 28.98 -1.70
C SER A 208 -12.16 29.52 -0.27
N ASP A 209 -13.24 29.60 0.50
CA ASP A 209 -13.21 30.06 1.89
C ASP A 209 -12.28 29.18 2.77
N ALA A 210 -12.27 27.88 2.52
CA ALA A 210 -11.38 26.95 3.25
C ALA A 210 -9.89 27.12 2.87
N ALA A 211 -9.59 27.65 1.70
CA ALA A 211 -8.22 27.92 1.27
C ALA A 211 -7.66 29.19 1.94
N GLU A 212 -8.47 30.21 2.10
CA GLU A 212 -8.09 31.48 2.76
C GLU A 212 -7.88 31.30 4.26
N ASN A 213 -8.73 30.49 4.93
CA ASN A 213 -8.60 30.22 6.36
C ASN A 213 -7.43 29.26 6.70
N GLY A 214 -6.96 28.45 5.76
CA GLY A 214 -5.80 27.55 5.95
C GLY A 214 -4.44 28.24 5.84
N SER A 215 -4.37 29.42 5.23
CA SER A 215 -3.11 30.17 5.06
C SER A 215 -2.76 31.11 6.24
N ASN A 216 -3.66 31.31 7.19
CA ASN A 216 -3.47 32.20 8.34
C ASN A 216 -3.06 31.49 9.65
N GLY A 217 -2.78 30.18 9.61
CA GLY A 217 -2.44 29.36 10.79
C GLY A 217 -0.95 29.10 11.01
N ASP A 218 -0.06 29.59 10.15
CA ASP A 218 1.39 29.37 10.27
C ASP A 218 2.13 30.72 10.33
N LYS A 219 2.04 31.35 11.50
CA LYS A 219 2.97 32.43 11.92
C LYS A 219 3.37 32.22 13.36
#